data_25619a2997c069b70c29fe50d93e650b
#
_entry.id   25619a2997c069b70c29fe50d93e650b
#
_cell.length_a   1.000
_cell.length_b   1.000
_cell.length_c   1.000
_cell.angle_alpha   90.00
_cell.angle_beta   90.00
_cell.angle_gamma   90.00
#
_symmetry.space_group_name_H-M   'P 1'
#
loop_
_entity.id
_entity.type
_entity.pdbx_description
1 polymer ?
#
loop_
_entity_poly.entity_id
_entity_poly.type
_entity_poly.pdbx_seq_one_letter_code
_entity_poly.pdbx_strand_id
1 'polypeptide(L)'
;MTNISSANQLTENPSLDHHMRVPMTDELHARPFAKLQAPCRVAFIALKPDEDSLHDQALAHGQLVDFLDRFGADHPERPGVVYHFATLIDNPDHRLTLKWENHTEFATYTLYSSNMDAEPFAPDLHDYFAPDWIATYPGRRITSAVVQVEIEPDIMAIEHRVNTDLRSWFMHEGFAAGWVSDHMAVLAGNFHLDQEGHIRFALLGRKGIGPRRLGRIIQRVLEIETYKSIAMLTLPIARSIFSDLEGINRELSRTVEAMAKVDNNHKETLQQLQKLSSQIALLDTNSAFRFSATRAYERLVHDRTNILREGRVLGRQLFVEFMTRRFDPAMRTCHAAHEALQNASDRADKAADLLSTRVSVTTAEQNRALLHKMDRRAEQQARLQETVEGISVVAISYYAVSLLTYLLAPLTKVLPMSKTMLAAGLVLPVAGFVWISMHRLKEKLIRKGTDISRDGQKDH
;
A
#
# COMPACT_ATOMS: atom_id res chain seq x y z
N MET A 1 -1.90 -44.48 23.84
CA MET A 1 -1.05 -43.46 24.49
C MET A 1 0.37 -43.66 24.02
N THR A 2 0.81 -42.99 23.04
CA THR A 2 2.21 -42.95 22.62
C THR A 2 2.59 -41.49 22.58
N ASN A 3 3.32 -41.11 23.60
CA ASN A 3 3.92 -39.81 23.82
C ASN A 3 4.74 -39.40 22.61
N ILE A 4 4.29 -38.37 21.88
CA ILE A 4 5.10 -37.64 20.89
C ILE A 4 5.80 -36.47 21.61
N SER A 5 6.32 -36.77 22.79
CA SER A 5 7.08 -35.80 23.61
C SER A 5 8.59 -36.00 23.52
N SER A 6 9.09 -36.70 22.53
CA SER A 6 10.53 -36.88 22.35
C SER A 6 10.98 -36.50 20.92
N ALA A 7 10.49 -35.42 20.42
CA ALA A 7 10.99 -34.84 19.17
C ALA A 7 12.00 -33.73 19.48
N ASN A 8 13.27 -34.12 19.38
CA ASN A 8 14.42 -33.29 19.13
C ASN A 8 14.80 -32.21 20.13
N GLN A 9 15.46 -32.63 21.18
CA GLN A 9 16.65 -31.90 21.58
C GLN A 9 17.73 -32.12 20.50
N LEU A 10 17.56 -31.51 19.34
CA LEU A 10 18.68 -31.25 18.44
C LEU A 10 19.58 -30.30 19.24
N THR A 11 20.72 -30.80 19.69
CA THR A 11 21.79 -29.98 20.23
C THR A 11 22.12 -28.99 19.15
N GLU A 12 21.66 -27.75 19.34
CA GLU A 12 22.05 -26.61 18.51
C GLU A 12 23.58 -26.57 18.55
N ASN A 13 24.21 -26.82 17.43
CA ASN A 13 25.62 -26.53 17.27
C ASN A 13 25.70 -25.08 16.70
N PRO A 14 25.83 -24.05 17.58
CA PRO A 14 25.66 -22.64 17.20
C PRO A 14 26.65 -22.18 16.14
N SER A 15 27.70 -22.96 15.88
CA SER A 15 28.76 -22.64 14.94
C SER A 15 28.50 -23.11 13.51
N LEU A 16 27.54 -24.02 13.28
CA LEU A 16 27.30 -24.63 11.98
C LEU A 16 25.90 -24.33 11.40
N ASP A 17 24.92 -24.08 12.26
CA ASP A 17 23.53 -23.91 11.86
C ASP A 17 23.12 -22.44 11.84
N HIS A 18 22.39 -22.03 10.79
CA HIS A 18 21.78 -20.71 10.73
C HIS A 18 20.70 -20.60 11.81
N HIS A 19 20.66 -19.50 12.56
CA HIS A 19 19.72 -19.29 13.68
C HIS A 19 18.24 -19.46 13.30
N MET A 20 17.86 -19.26 12.03
CA MET A 20 16.50 -19.46 11.53
C MET A 20 16.21 -20.89 11.08
N ARG A 21 17.17 -21.83 11.10
CA ARG A 21 16.99 -23.20 10.59
C ARG A 21 15.87 -23.93 11.31
N VAL A 22 15.90 -23.96 12.62
CA VAL A 22 14.87 -24.59 13.46
C VAL A 22 13.54 -23.85 13.35
N PRO A 23 13.45 -22.51 13.57
CA PRO A 23 12.19 -21.78 13.40
C PRO A 23 11.52 -21.98 12.04
N MET A 24 12.28 -21.96 10.94
CA MET A 24 11.71 -22.19 9.60
C MET A 24 11.21 -23.63 9.41
N THR A 25 11.90 -24.62 9.98
CA THR A 25 11.46 -26.00 9.90
C THR A 25 10.20 -26.22 10.73
N ASP A 26 10.14 -25.65 11.93
CA ASP A 26 8.96 -25.71 12.79
C ASP A 26 7.74 -25.04 12.16
N GLU A 27 7.93 -23.91 11.48
CA GLU A 27 6.85 -23.22 10.75
C GLU A 27 6.26 -24.10 9.62
N LEU A 28 7.08 -24.89 8.91
CA LEU A 28 6.58 -25.84 7.90
C LEU A 28 5.70 -26.95 8.48
N HIS A 29 5.91 -27.29 9.76
CA HIS A 29 5.14 -28.30 10.48
C HIS A 29 4.06 -27.68 11.36
N ALA A 30 3.96 -26.35 11.42
CA ALA A 30 2.90 -25.65 12.13
C ALA A 30 1.52 -25.97 11.56
N ARG A 31 0.50 -25.89 12.40
CA ARG A 31 -0.93 -26.09 12.04
C ARG A 31 -1.29 -27.52 11.63
N PRO A 32 -1.00 -28.53 12.46
CA PRO A 32 -1.43 -29.90 12.22
C PRO A 32 -2.96 -30.03 12.23
N PHE A 33 -3.47 -31.02 11.51
CA PHE A 33 -4.90 -31.35 11.51
C PHE A 33 -5.31 -32.07 12.78
N ALA A 34 -6.49 -31.74 13.32
CA ALA A 34 -7.09 -32.52 14.39
C ALA A 34 -7.38 -33.94 13.90
N LYS A 35 -7.20 -34.93 14.78
CA LYS A 35 -7.65 -36.31 14.54
C LYS A 35 -9.08 -36.43 15.07
N LEU A 36 -10.07 -36.40 14.18
CA LEU A 36 -11.48 -36.40 14.55
C LEU A 36 -12.08 -37.81 14.52
N GLN A 37 -12.63 -38.21 15.65
CA GLN A 37 -13.49 -39.39 15.71
C GLN A 37 -14.94 -38.93 15.47
N ALA A 38 -15.57 -39.50 14.48
CA ALA A 38 -16.98 -39.23 14.19
C ALA A 38 -17.85 -40.37 14.73
N PRO A 39 -19.08 -40.06 15.14
CA PRO A 39 -19.75 -38.78 15.02
C PRO A 39 -19.18 -37.71 15.97
N CYS A 40 -19.19 -36.44 15.59
CA CYS A 40 -18.77 -35.32 16.42
C CYS A 40 -19.39 -34.01 15.93
N ARG A 41 -19.41 -33.01 16.83
CA ARG A 41 -19.81 -31.63 16.50
C ARG A 41 -18.62 -30.69 16.63
N VAL A 42 -18.59 -29.64 15.83
CA VAL A 42 -17.51 -28.65 15.84
C VAL A 42 -18.07 -27.26 15.97
N ALA A 43 -17.57 -26.49 16.93
CA ALA A 43 -17.84 -25.05 17.01
C ALA A 43 -16.54 -24.30 16.67
N PHE A 44 -16.68 -23.25 15.86
CA PHE A 44 -15.56 -22.47 15.37
C PHE A 44 -15.85 -20.99 15.46
N ILE A 45 -14.84 -20.22 15.91
CA ILE A 45 -14.84 -18.78 15.83
C ILE A 45 -13.48 -18.29 15.33
N ALA A 46 -13.50 -17.20 14.56
CA ALA A 46 -12.32 -16.44 14.22
C ALA A 46 -12.48 -15.01 14.76
N LEU A 47 -11.49 -14.57 15.53
CA LEU A 47 -11.44 -13.25 16.16
C LEU A 47 -10.40 -12.39 15.45
N LYS A 48 -10.80 -11.20 14.99
CA LYS A 48 -9.94 -10.24 14.31
C LYS A 48 -9.98 -8.92 15.08
N PRO A 49 -8.82 -8.26 15.34
CA PRO A 49 -8.79 -6.91 15.88
C PRO A 49 -9.57 -5.95 15.00
N ASP A 50 -10.12 -4.90 15.60
CA ASP A 50 -10.72 -3.78 14.85
C ASP A 50 -9.65 -3.13 13.95
N GLU A 51 -10.06 -2.41 12.91
CA GLU A 51 -9.17 -1.88 11.86
C GLU A 51 -8.05 -0.99 12.40
N ASP A 52 -8.30 -0.28 13.50
CA ASP A 52 -7.35 0.61 14.16
C ASP A 52 -6.34 -0.12 15.07
N SER A 53 -6.50 -1.44 15.28
CA SER A 53 -5.66 -2.24 16.16
C SER A 53 -4.84 -3.23 15.34
N LEU A 54 -3.52 -3.23 15.54
CA LEU A 54 -2.67 -4.30 15.02
C LEU A 54 -2.96 -5.60 15.78
N HIS A 55 -2.91 -6.72 15.06
CA HIS A 55 -2.97 -8.03 15.70
C HIS A 55 -1.74 -8.24 16.57
N ASP A 56 -1.94 -8.20 17.88
CA ASP A 56 -0.90 -8.44 18.87
C ASP A 56 -0.88 -9.92 19.25
N GLN A 57 0.20 -10.59 18.93
CA GLN A 57 0.40 -12.01 19.23
C GLN A 57 0.43 -12.29 20.73
N ALA A 58 0.93 -11.37 21.55
CA ALA A 58 0.97 -11.52 23.00
C ALA A 58 -0.45 -11.41 23.59
N LEU A 59 -1.27 -10.50 23.12
CA LEU A 59 -2.68 -10.39 23.53
C LEU A 59 -3.48 -11.62 23.10
N ALA A 60 -3.29 -12.12 21.88
CA ALA A 60 -3.95 -13.34 21.42
C ALA A 60 -3.54 -14.57 22.23
N HIS A 61 -2.28 -14.65 22.62
CA HIS A 61 -1.79 -15.70 23.52
C HIS A 61 -2.35 -15.55 24.93
N GLY A 62 -2.40 -14.33 25.48
CA GLY A 62 -3.02 -14.05 26.78
C GLY A 62 -4.49 -14.45 26.83
N GLN A 63 -5.25 -14.17 25.77
CA GLN A 63 -6.65 -14.59 25.64
C GLN A 63 -6.79 -16.12 25.57
N LEU A 64 -5.87 -16.83 24.89
CA LEU A 64 -5.84 -18.28 24.92
C LEU A 64 -5.62 -18.81 26.33
N VAL A 65 -4.66 -18.28 27.07
CA VAL A 65 -4.36 -18.69 28.46
C VAL A 65 -5.58 -18.48 29.35
N ASP A 66 -6.21 -17.32 29.28
CA ASP A 66 -7.46 -17.03 30.02
C ASP A 66 -8.59 -18.02 29.67
N PHE A 67 -8.68 -18.42 28.40
CA PHE A 67 -9.63 -19.46 27.99
C PHE A 67 -9.31 -20.81 28.60
N LEU A 68 -8.04 -21.24 28.59
CA LEU A 68 -7.60 -22.53 29.13
C LEU A 68 -7.77 -22.61 30.66
N ASP A 69 -7.52 -21.50 31.37
CA ASP A 69 -7.70 -21.39 32.80
C ASP A 69 -9.14 -21.67 33.26
N ARG A 70 -10.12 -21.28 32.46
CA ARG A 70 -11.56 -21.55 32.74
C ARG A 70 -11.88 -23.04 32.77
N PHE A 71 -11.05 -23.87 32.12
CA PHE A 71 -11.19 -25.33 32.10
C PHE A 71 -10.14 -26.07 32.91
N GLY A 72 -9.17 -25.36 33.49
CA GLY A 72 -8.01 -25.97 34.13
C GLY A 72 -7.17 -26.82 33.17
N ALA A 73 -7.12 -26.38 31.88
CA ALA A 73 -6.42 -27.11 30.82
C ALA A 73 -4.96 -26.66 30.70
N ASP A 74 -4.12 -27.53 30.13
CA ASP A 74 -2.69 -27.27 29.96
C ASP A 74 -2.40 -26.07 29.06
N HIS A 75 -1.50 -25.20 29.51
CA HIS A 75 -1.02 -24.05 28.73
C HIS A 75 0.01 -24.46 27.68
N PRO A 76 0.23 -23.61 26.63
CA PRO A 76 1.35 -23.81 25.73
C PRO A 76 2.69 -23.82 26.45
N GLU A 77 3.55 -24.78 26.14
CA GLU A 77 4.86 -24.93 26.78
C GLU A 77 5.82 -23.75 26.52
N ARG A 78 5.61 -22.99 25.45
CA ARG A 78 6.48 -21.89 25.03
C ARG A 78 5.67 -20.66 24.63
N PRO A 79 6.14 -19.45 24.93
CA PRO A 79 5.56 -18.23 24.35
C PRO A 79 5.81 -18.17 22.84
N GLY A 80 4.90 -17.56 22.11
CA GLY A 80 5.05 -17.35 20.65
C GLY A 80 4.67 -18.56 19.79
N VAL A 81 4.01 -19.58 20.34
CA VAL A 81 3.46 -20.68 19.54
C VAL A 81 2.38 -20.16 18.59
N VAL A 82 2.33 -20.72 17.40
CA VAL A 82 1.34 -20.37 16.36
C VAL A 82 0.11 -21.27 16.40
N TYR A 83 0.14 -22.36 17.13
CA TYR A 83 -1.01 -23.24 17.37
C TYR A 83 -0.89 -23.94 18.72
N HIS A 84 -2.03 -24.35 19.27
CA HIS A 84 -2.11 -25.14 20.51
C HIS A 84 -3.31 -26.09 20.45
N PHE A 85 -3.14 -27.28 21.02
CA PHE A 85 -4.21 -28.25 21.26
C PHE A 85 -4.32 -28.52 22.76
N ALA A 86 -5.54 -28.42 23.28
CA ALA A 86 -5.84 -28.74 24.65
C ALA A 86 -7.07 -29.66 24.77
N THR A 87 -7.09 -30.55 25.68
CA THR A 87 -8.30 -31.29 26.09
C THR A 87 -8.93 -30.50 27.24
N LEU A 88 -10.16 -29.99 27.01
CA LEU A 88 -10.91 -29.19 27.98
C LEU A 88 -11.79 -30.05 28.88
N ILE A 89 -12.40 -31.09 28.33
CA ILE A 89 -13.22 -32.08 29.03
C ILE A 89 -12.81 -33.47 28.53
N ASP A 90 -12.59 -34.42 29.43
CA ASP A 90 -12.28 -35.80 29.08
C ASP A 90 -13.07 -36.78 30.00
N ASN A 91 -14.35 -36.96 29.66
CA ASN A 91 -15.26 -37.89 30.33
C ASN A 91 -15.64 -39.00 29.34
N PRO A 92 -16.08 -40.19 29.82
CA PRO A 92 -16.49 -41.30 28.98
C PRO A 92 -17.58 -40.90 27.95
N ASP A 93 -18.49 -40.04 28.35
CA ASP A 93 -19.65 -39.63 27.56
C ASP A 93 -19.43 -38.29 26.76
N HIS A 94 -18.45 -37.48 27.19
CA HIS A 94 -18.15 -36.21 26.60
C HIS A 94 -16.68 -35.87 26.58
N ARG A 95 -16.12 -35.82 25.40
CA ARG A 95 -14.77 -35.28 25.17
C ARG A 95 -14.84 -33.97 24.41
N LEU A 96 -14.26 -32.92 25.01
CA LEU A 96 -14.16 -31.57 24.38
C LEU A 96 -12.68 -31.24 24.22
N THR A 97 -12.30 -30.93 22.99
CA THR A 97 -10.91 -30.57 22.65
C THR A 97 -10.91 -29.21 21.94
N LEU A 98 -9.99 -28.35 22.36
CA LEU A 98 -9.68 -27.09 21.70
C LEU A 98 -8.54 -27.29 20.70
N LYS A 99 -8.64 -26.64 19.56
CA LYS A 99 -7.54 -26.26 18.70
C LYS A 99 -7.54 -24.74 18.56
N TRP A 100 -6.43 -24.12 18.93
CA TRP A 100 -6.21 -22.70 18.72
C TRP A 100 -5.14 -22.49 17.65
N GLU A 101 -5.30 -21.46 16.78
CA GLU A 101 -4.31 -21.07 15.81
C GLU A 101 -4.18 -19.56 15.78
N ASN A 102 -2.94 -19.07 15.78
CA ASN A 102 -2.60 -17.67 15.64
C ASN A 102 -2.15 -17.40 14.20
N HIS A 103 -2.76 -16.41 13.57
CA HIS A 103 -2.46 -15.97 12.22
C HIS A 103 -1.91 -14.55 12.25
N THR A 104 -1.51 -14.02 11.10
CA THR A 104 -0.94 -12.66 11.01
C THR A 104 -1.94 -11.57 11.39
N GLU A 105 -3.24 -11.77 11.14
CA GLU A 105 -4.26 -10.74 11.33
C GLU A 105 -5.38 -11.15 12.29
N PHE A 106 -5.44 -12.40 12.71
CA PHE A 106 -6.54 -12.96 13.49
C PHE A 106 -6.11 -14.22 14.25
N ALA A 107 -6.91 -14.62 15.22
CA ALA A 107 -6.80 -15.89 15.90
C ALA A 107 -8.06 -16.74 15.70
N THR A 108 -7.91 -18.07 15.66
CA THR A 108 -9.03 -19.00 15.53
C THR A 108 -9.10 -19.95 16.68
N TYR A 109 -10.32 -20.27 17.08
CA TYR A 109 -10.65 -21.23 18.14
C TYR A 109 -11.61 -22.26 17.56
N THR A 110 -11.24 -23.53 17.65
CA THR A 110 -12.05 -24.65 17.18
C THR A 110 -12.26 -25.63 18.30
N LEU A 111 -13.50 -25.84 18.69
CA LEU A 111 -13.91 -26.85 19.67
C LEU A 111 -14.42 -28.08 18.94
N TYR A 112 -13.94 -29.23 19.32
CA TYR A 112 -14.39 -30.55 18.85
C TYR A 112 -15.03 -31.29 20.00
N SER A 113 -16.32 -31.65 19.86
CA SER A 113 -17.10 -32.34 20.87
C SER A 113 -17.55 -33.71 20.39
N SER A 114 -17.36 -34.73 21.21
CA SER A 114 -17.93 -36.06 20.96
C SER A 114 -19.38 -36.19 21.43
N ASN A 115 -19.90 -35.20 22.15
CA ASN A 115 -21.30 -35.20 22.57
C ASN A 115 -22.23 -34.94 21.40
N MET A 116 -23.18 -35.86 21.16
CA MET A 116 -24.15 -35.82 20.09
C MET A 116 -25.60 -35.74 20.62
N ASP A 117 -25.80 -35.49 21.92
CA ASP A 117 -27.12 -35.48 22.56
C ASP A 117 -27.99 -34.30 22.13
N ALA A 118 -27.35 -33.19 21.67
CA ALA A 118 -28.06 -32.03 21.19
C ALA A 118 -28.55 -32.22 19.74
N GLU A 119 -29.54 -31.41 19.36
CA GLU A 119 -29.99 -31.35 17.97
C GLU A 119 -28.87 -30.94 17.02
N PRO A 120 -28.94 -31.34 15.72
CA PRO A 120 -27.97 -30.91 14.73
C PRO A 120 -27.85 -29.37 14.69
N PHE A 121 -26.63 -28.87 14.72
CA PHE A 121 -26.28 -27.45 14.74
C PHE A 121 -26.73 -26.67 15.99
N ALA A 122 -27.10 -27.34 17.08
CA ALA A 122 -27.36 -26.63 18.33
C ALA A 122 -26.17 -25.72 18.73
N PRO A 123 -26.44 -24.49 19.16
CA PRO A 123 -25.38 -23.51 19.44
C PRO A 123 -24.66 -23.74 20.77
N ASP A 124 -25.06 -24.72 21.59
CA ASP A 124 -24.55 -25.04 22.93
C ASP A 124 -23.02 -25.09 23.03
N LEU A 125 -22.33 -25.54 21.98
CA LEU A 125 -20.87 -25.52 21.94
C LEU A 125 -20.28 -24.11 21.85
N HIS A 126 -21.03 -23.14 21.33
CA HIS A 126 -20.57 -21.74 21.30
C HIS A 126 -20.69 -21.05 22.66
N ASP A 127 -21.50 -21.59 23.59
CA ASP A 127 -21.61 -21.07 24.95
C ASP A 127 -20.30 -21.17 25.72
N TYR A 128 -19.43 -22.10 25.33
CA TYR A 128 -18.06 -22.17 25.86
C TYR A 128 -17.19 -20.94 25.50
N PHE A 129 -17.52 -20.26 24.41
CA PHE A 129 -16.93 -18.97 24.03
C PHE A 129 -17.72 -17.82 24.68
N ALA A 130 -17.77 -17.79 26.00
CA ALA A 130 -18.57 -16.86 26.76
C ALA A 130 -18.39 -15.39 26.27
N PRO A 131 -19.47 -14.59 26.18
CA PRO A 131 -19.41 -13.22 25.68
C PRO A 131 -18.42 -12.33 26.45
N ASP A 132 -18.29 -12.49 27.76
CA ASP A 132 -17.33 -11.78 28.62
C ASP A 132 -15.88 -12.10 28.22
N TRP A 133 -15.59 -13.35 27.89
CA TRP A 133 -14.28 -13.76 27.42
C TRP A 133 -13.98 -13.20 26.01
N ILE A 134 -14.94 -13.24 25.09
CA ILE A 134 -14.74 -12.63 23.76
C ILE A 134 -14.45 -11.12 23.91
N ALA A 135 -15.13 -10.45 24.83
CA ALA A 135 -14.96 -9.02 25.06
C ALA A 135 -13.58 -8.62 25.62
N THR A 136 -12.80 -9.55 26.17
CA THR A 136 -11.42 -9.28 26.62
C THR A 136 -10.45 -9.07 25.46
N TYR A 137 -10.78 -9.55 24.26
CA TYR A 137 -9.95 -9.38 23.08
C TYR A 137 -10.24 -8.03 22.40
N PRO A 138 -9.22 -7.27 21.98
CA PRO A 138 -9.39 -5.97 21.31
C PRO A 138 -9.83 -6.16 19.85
N GLY A 139 -10.90 -6.88 19.62
CA GLY A 139 -11.41 -7.20 18.29
C GLY A 139 -12.76 -7.88 18.36
N ARG A 140 -13.24 -8.33 17.20
CA ARG A 140 -14.57 -8.89 17.05
C ARG A 140 -14.53 -10.22 16.30
N ARG A 141 -15.61 -10.97 16.47
CA ARG A 141 -15.86 -12.19 15.71
C ARG A 141 -16.07 -11.86 14.24
N ILE A 142 -15.11 -12.24 13.37
CA ILE A 142 -15.20 -12.02 11.93
C ILE A 142 -16.03 -13.10 11.24
N THR A 143 -15.94 -14.33 11.73
CA THR A 143 -16.78 -15.44 11.30
C THR A 143 -16.94 -16.48 12.40
N SER A 144 -18.00 -17.28 12.30
CA SER A 144 -18.32 -18.35 13.20
C SER A 144 -19.06 -19.47 12.47
N ALA A 145 -18.75 -20.71 12.82
CA ALA A 145 -19.37 -21.86 12.17
C ALA A 145 -19.69 -22.99 13.16
N VAL A 146 -20.77 -23.71 12.86
CA VAL A 146 -21.11 -24.99 13.47
C VAL A 146 -21.00 -26.09 12.41
N VAL A 147 -20.31 -27.18 12.74
CA VAL A 147 -20.18 -28.31 11.82
C VAL A 147 -20.71 -29.58 12.46
N GLN A 148 -21.66 -30.21 11.79
CA GLN A 148 -22.17 -31.52 12.14
C GLN A 148 -21.41 -32.59 11.36
N VAL A 149 -20.81 -33.57 12.03
CA VAL A 149 -20.02 -34.65 11.42
C VAL A 149 -20.63 -36.00 11.78
N GLU A 150 -21.07 -36.74 10.79
CA GLU A 150 -21.67 -38.03 10.98
C GLU A 150 -21.11 -39.10 10.04
N ILE A 151 -21.29 -40.36 10.36
CA ILE A 151 -20.81 -41.50 9.58
C ILE A 151 -21.96 -42.34 9.09
N GLU A 152 -21.97 -42.58 7.80
CA GLU A 152 -22.94 -43.42 7.12
C GLU A 152 -22.30 -44.72 6.67
N PRO A 153 -23.10 -45.82 6.61
CA PRO A 153 -22.61 -47.14 6.23
C PRO A 153 -22.02 -47.17 4.80
N ASP A 154 -22.70 -46.49 3.86
CA ASP A 154 -22.38 -46.55 2.44
C ASP A 154 -22.82 -45.30 1.68
N ILE A 155 -22.59 -45.27 0.37
CA ILE A 155 -22.93 -44.17 -0.52
C ILE A 155 -24.44 -43.93 -0.59
N MET A 156 -25.25 -45.00 -0.63
CA MET A 156 -26.72 -44.89 -0.76
C MET A 156 -27.32 -44.23 0.49
N ALA A 157 -26.83 -44.58 1.66
CA ALA A 157 -27.23 -43.95 2.92
C ALA A 157 -26.90 -42.43 2.93
N ILE A 158 -25.69 -42.06 2.47
CA ILE A 158 -25.32 -40.65 2.33
C ILE A 158 -26.25 -39.91 1.34
N GLU A 159 -26.48 -40.46 0.15
CA GLU A 159 -27.35 -39.88 -0.87
C GLU A 159 -28.79 -39.74 -0.38
N HIS A 160 -29.28 -40.71 0.38
CA HIS A 160 -30.59 -40.59 1.01
C HIS A 160 -30.62 -39.39 1.96
N ARG A 161 -29.65 -39.26 2.84
CA ARG A 161 -29.53 -38.13 3.79
C ARG A 161 -29.36 -36.78 3.12
N VAL A 162 -28.69 -36.72 1.96
CA VAL A 162 -28.59 -35.48 1.16
C VAL A 162 -29.98 -34.99 0.72
N ASN A 163 -30.87 -35.91 0.41
CA ASN A 163 -32.25 -35.58 -0.04
C ASN A 163 -33.27 -35.38 1.10
N THR A 164 -32.99 -35.93 2.28
CA THR A 164 -33.85 -35.83 3.47
C THR A 164 -33.29 -34.79 4.46
N ASP A 165 -32.29 -35.16 5.22
CA ASP A 165 -31.82 -34.42 6.37
C ASP A 165 -31.11 -33.11 5.94
N LEU A 166 -30.17 -33.14 4.97
CA LEU A 166 -29.53 -31.93 4.52
C LEU A 166 -30.52 -30.95 3.90
N ARG A 167 -31.56 -31.47 3.20
CA ARG A 167 -32.59 -30.62 2.68
C ARG A 167 -33.44 -29.97 3.80
N SER A 168 -33.69 -30.66 4.89
CA SER A 168 -34.40 -30.10 6.04
C SER A 168 -33.51 -29.13 6.85
N TRP A 169 -32.23 -29.44 7.03
CA TRP A 169 -31.28 -28.63 7.79
C TRP A 169 -30.96 -27.28 7.14
N PHE A 170 -31.00 -27.21 5.79
CA PHE A 170 -30.71 -26.00 5.01
C PHE A 170 -31.96 -25.43 4.30
N MET A 171 -33.14 -25.62 4.86
CA MET A 171 -34.48 -25.51 4.25
C MET A 171 -34.84 -24.21 3.52
N HIS A 172 -34.28 -23.06 3.84
CA HIS A 172 -34.79 -21.79 3.30
C HIS A 172 -34.06 -21.26 2.10
N GLU A 173 -32.90 -21.78 1.81
CA GLU A 173 -32.05 -21.33 0.70
C GLU A 173 -31.26 -22.51 0.14
N GLY A 174 -30.99 -22.48 -1.15
CA GLY A 174 -30.24 -23.57 -1.78
C GLY A 174 -28.86 -23.75 -1.12
N PHE A 175 -28.49 -24.98 -0.81
CA PHE A 175 -27.17 -25.31 -0.25
C PHE A 175 -26.26 -25.92 -1.32
N ALA A 176 -24.95 -25.68 -1.17
CA ALA A 176 -23.95 -26.40 -1.93
C ALA A 176 -23.63 -27.73 -1.24
N ALA A 177 -23.46 -28.78 -2.03
CA ALA A 177 -23.03 -30.09 -1.53
C ALA A 177 -22.24 -30.82 -2.61
N GLY A 178 -21.14 -31.43 -2.19
CA GLY A 178 -20.29 -32.20 -3.08
C GLY A 178 -19.60 -33.36 -2.38
N TRP A 179 -19.37 -34.44 -3.16
CA TRP A 179 -18.43 -35.48 -2.75
C TRP A 179 -17.05 -34.89 -2.59
N VAL A 180 -16.37 -35.19 -1.51
CA VAL A 180 -15.01 -34.77 -1.23
C VAL A 180 -14.14 -35.96 -0.85
N SER A 181 -12.80 -35.77 -0.95
CA SER A 181 -11.83 -36.80 -0.54
C SER A 181 -12.05 -38.15 -1.24
N ASP A 182 -12.15 -38.13 -2.58
CA ASP A 182 -12.33 -39.33 -3.41
C ASP A 182 -13.61 -40.10 -3.06
N HIS A 183 -14.75 -39.43 -2.96
CA HIS A 183 -16.05 -39.98 -2.61
C HIS A 183 -16.13 -40.65 -1.23
N MET A 184 -15.26 -40.23 -0.30
CA MET A 184 -15.28 -40.73 1.07
C MET A 184 -16.21 -39.95 2.01
N ALA A 185 -16.62 -38.75 1.62
CA ALA A 185 -17.60 -37.95 2.38
C ALA A 185 -18.34 -36.97 1.46
N VAL A 186 -19.53 -36.55 1.89
CA VAL A 186 -20.23 -35.39 1.33
C VAL A 186 -20.07 -34.23 2.32
N LEU A 187 -19.60 -33.10 1.79
CA LEU A 187 -19.57 -31.82 2.49
C LEU A 187 -20.71 -30.96 1.99
N ALA A 188 -21.47 -30.36 2.90
CA ALA A 188 -22.62 -29.49 2.57
C ALA A 188 -22.56 -28.19 3.41
N GLY A 189 -23.08 -27.09 2.85
CA GLY A 189 -23.20 -25.80 3.53
C GLY A 189 -23.94 -24.78 2.68
N ASN A 190 -24.54 -23.78 3.32
CA ASN A 190 -25.31 -22.73 2.63
C ASN A 190 -24.65 -21.34 2.68
N PHE A 191 -23.59 -21.15 3.47
CA PHE A 191 -22.88 -19.90 3.68
C PHE A 191 -23.76 -18.72 4.16
N HIS A 192 -24.90 -19.02 4.77
CA HIS A 192 -25.78 -18.07 5.42
C HIS A 192 -25.64 -18.13 6.93
N LEU A 193 -25.75 -16.98 7.57
CA LEU A 193 -25.82 -16.91 9.03
C LEU A 193 -27.18 -17.44 9.49
N ASP A 194 -27.15 -18.31 10.48
CA ASP A 194 -28.37 -18.70 11.17
C ASP A 194 -28.84 -17.61 12.17
N GLN A 195 -29.89 -17.91 12.94
CA GLN A 195 -30.46 -16.96 13.90
C GLN A 195 -29.46 -16.55 15.02
N GLU A 196 -28.49 -17.43 15.33
CA GLU A 196 -27.46 -17.22 16.33
C GLU A 196 -26.19 -16.58 15.74
N GLY A 197 -26.18 -16.35 14.41
CA GLY A 197 -25.06 -15.74 13.70
C GLY A 197 -23.94 -16.71 13.36
N HIS A 198 -24.25 -18.01 13.19
CA HIS A 198 -23.30 -19.05 12.80
C HIS A 198 -23.57 -19.55 11.39
N ILE A 199 -22.49 -19.92 10.69
CA ILE A 199 -22.59 -20.62 9.41
C ILE A 199 -22.64 -22.11 9.68
N ARG A 200 -23.52 -22.83 8.98
CA ARG A 200 -23.73 -24.28 9.15
C ARG A 200 -23.07 -25.08 8.07
N PHE A 201 -22.30 -26.08 8.47
CA PHE A 201 -21.72 -27.09 7.58
C PHE A 201 -22.08 -28.49 8.08
N ALA A 202 -22.33 -29.41 7.16
CA ALA A 202 -22.53 -30.83 7.44
C ALA A 202 -21.48 -31.64 6.70
N LEU A 203 -20.90 -32.63 7.39
CA LEU A 203 -20.00 -33.60 6.80
C LEU A 203 -20.51 -35.02 7.06
N LEU A 204 -21.01 -35.66 6.01
CA LEU A 204 -21.45 -37.06 6.05
C LEU A 204 -20.32 -37.93 5.51
N GLY A 205 -19.61 -38.59 6.42
CA GLY A 205 -18.50 -39.48 6.11
C GLY A 205 -18.99 -40.90 5.84
N ARG A 206 -18.35 -41.56 4.88
CA ARG A 206 -18.60 -43.00 4.66
C ARG A 206 -17.85 -43.84 5.70
N LYS A 207 -18.45 -44.94 6.14
CA LYS A 207 -17.76 -45.93 7.02
C LYS A 207 -16.40 -46.30 6.46
N GLY A 208 -15.37 -46.21 7.30
CA GLY A 208 -13.97 -46.41 6.91
C GLY A 208 -13.18 -45.15 6.58
N ILE A 209 -13.79 -43.97 6.56
CA ILE A 209 -13.05 -42.70 6.50
C ILE A 209 -12.19 -42.55 7.76
N GLY A 210 -10.90 -42.30 7.59
CA GLY A 210 -9.99 -42.20 8.72
C GLY A 210 -10.06 -40.84 9.46
N PRO A 211 -9.76 -40.82 10.77
CA PRO A 211 -9.81 -39.61 11.61
C PRO A 211 -9.00 -38.41 11.09
N ARG A 212 -7.84 -38.68 10.50
CA ARG A 212 -6.98 -37.64 9.90
C ARG A 212 -7.61 -37.03 8.65
N ARG A 213 -8.37 -37.81 7.87
CA ARG A 213 -9.05 -37.36 6.65
C ARG A 213 -10.22 -36.46 7.00
N LEU A 214 -11.01 -36.83 8.00
CA LEU A 214 -12.08 -36.00 8.56
C LEU A 214 -11.53 -34.65 9.03
N GLY A 215 -10.50 -34.64 9.87
CA GLY A 215 -9.91 -33.40 10.36
C GLY A 215 -9.39 -32.48 9.26
N ARG A 216 -8.81 -33.05 8.19
CA ARG A 216 -8.37 -32.24 7.02
C ARG A 216 -9.52 -31.58 6.28
N ILE A 217 -10.64 -32.29 6.10
CA ILE A 217 -11.82 -31.73 5.42
C ILE A 217 -12.39 -30.58 6.26
N ILE A 218 -12.57 -30.80 7.56
CA ILE A 218 -13.11 -29.78 8.47
C ILE A 218 -12.18 -28.54 8.49
N GLN A 219 -10.89 -28.73 8.68
CA GLN A 219 -9.97 -27.59 8.66
C GLN A 219 -10.06 -26.80 7.36
N ARG A 220 -10.10 -27.44 6.20
CA ARG A 220 -10.20 -26.77 4.91
C ARG A 220 -11.45 -25.94 4.76
N VAL A 221 -12.61 -26.46 5.17
CA VAL A 221 -13.86 -25.69 5.06
C VAL A 221 -13.87 -24.50 6.01
N LEU A 222 -13.31 -24.65 7.22
CA LEU A 222 -13.17 -23.54 8.17
C LEU A 222 -12.15 -22.49 7.68
N GLU A 223 -11.06 -22.91 7.07
CA GLU A 223 -10.10 -22.03 6.39
C GLU A 223 -10.75 -21.28 5.22
N ILE A 224 -11.53 -21.95 4.37
CA ILE A 224 -12.29 -21.32 3.27
C ILE A 224 -13.20 -20.24 3.84
N GLU A 225 -13.96 -20.57 4.88
CA GLU A 225 -14.89 -19.63 5.51
C GLU A 225 -14.18 -18.40 6.07
N THR A 226 -13.08 -18.63 6.78
CA THR A 226 -12.30 -17.55 7.39
C THR A 226 -11.67 -16.63 6.34
N TYR A 227 -10.94 -17.21 5.38
CA TYR A 227 -10.26 -16.42 4.36
C TYR A 227 -11.22 -15.69 3.44
N LYS A 228 -12.38 -16.30 3.11
CA LYS A 228 -13.48 -15.65 2.40
C LYS A 228 -13.96 -14.43 3.18
N SER A 229 -14.24 -14.58 4.48
CA SER A 229 -14.76 -13.50 5.32
C SER A 229 -13.77 -12.33 5.43
N ILE A 230 -12.49 -12.63 5.59
CA ILE A 230 -11.43 -11.60 5.66
C ILE A 230 -11.24 -10.90 4.31
N ALA A 231 -11.24 -11.63 3.20
CA ALA A 231 -11.15 -11.04 1.87
C ALA A 231 -12.31 -10.09 1.58
N MET A 232 -13.52 -10.45 2.02
CA MET A 232 -14.74 -9.66 1.84
C MET A 232 -14.74 -8.34 2.60
N LEU A 233 -13.89 -8.14 3.63
CA LEU A 233 -13.74 -6.86 4.34
C LEU A 233 -13.32 -5.72 3.41
N THR A 234 -12.65 -6.02 2.32
CA THR A 234 -12.20 -5.00 1.36
C THR A 234 -13.32 -4.53 0.42
N LEU A 235 -14.42 -5.26 0.30
CA LEU A 235 -15.50 -4.88 -0.61
C LEU A 235 -16.16 -3.52 -0.27
N PRO A 236 -16.47 -3.21 1.00
CA PRO A 236 -16.95 -1.87 1.39
C PRO A 236 -15.92 -0.76 1.06
N ILE A 237 -14.63 -1.02 1.31
CA ILE A 237 -13.53 -0.09 1.01
C ILE A 237 -13.46 0.16 -0.50
N ALA A 238 -13.52 -0.89 -1.32
CA ALA A 238 -13.53 -0.77 -2.78
C ALA A 238 -14.69 0.08 -3.30
N ARG A 239 -15.88 -0.08 -2.71
CA ARG A 239 -17.06 0.74 -3.05
C ARG A 239 -16.89 2.20 -2.67
N SER A 240 -16.32 2.50 -1.50
CA SER A 240 -16.00 3.88 -1.09
C SER A 240 -15.02 4.52 -2.06
N ILE A 241 -13.93 3.80 -2.42
CA ILE A 241 -12.92 4.28 -3.37
C ILE A 241 -13.54 4.65 -4.72
N PHE A 242 -14.45 3.88 -5.26
CA PHE A 242 -15.15 4.25 -6.50
C PHE A 242 -15.91 5.57 -6.35
N SER A 243 -16.60 5.77 -5.22
CA SER A 243 -17.32 7.02 -4.94
C SER A 243 -16.36 8.22 -4.85
N ASP A 244 -15.25 8.07 -4.14
CA ASP A 244 -14.26 9.12 -3.94
C ASP A 244 -13.55 9.47 -5.28
N LEU A 245 -13.18 8.44 -6.05
CA LEU A 245 -12.54 8.61 -7.35
C LEU A 245 -13.44 9.29 -8.39
N GLU A 246 -14.76 9.16 -8.29
CA GLU A 246 -15.67 9.86 -9.21
C GLU A 246 -15.52 11.38 -9.09
N GLY A 247 -15.41 11.91 -7.88
CA GLY A 247 -15.15 13.32 -7.63
C GLY A 247 -13.77 13.75 -8.12
N ILE A 248 -12.74 13.02 -7.70
CA ILE A 248 -11.34 13.27 -8.07
C ILE A 248 -11.15 13.26 -9.59
N ASN A 249 -11.71 12.28 -10.28
CA ASN A 249 -11.59 12.16 -11.74
C ASN A 249 -12.26 13.31 -12.50
N ARG A 250 -13.41 13.81 -12.01
CA ARG A 250 -14.05 14.99 -12.57
C ARG A 250 -13.19 16.25 -12.41
N GLU A 251 -12.60 16.44 -11.23
CA GLU A 251 -11.71 17.59 -10.97
C GLU A 251 -10.42 17.48 -11.78
N LEU A 252 -9.81 16.31 -11.85
CA LEU A 252 -8.60 16.05 -12.62
C LEU A 252 -8.82 16.35 -14.11
N SER A 253 -9.95 15.90 -14.69
CA SER A 253 -10.30 16.19 -16.07
C SER A 253 -10.46 17.69 -16.33
N ARG A 254 -11.16 18.42 -15.44
CA ARG A 254 -11.29 19.88 -15.53
C ARG A 254 -9.94 20.59 -15.44
N THR A 255 -9.07 20.13 -14.56
CA THR A 255 -7.74 20.71 -14.36
C THR A 255 -6.87 20.49 -15.60
N VAL A 256 -6.91 19.29 -16.19
CA VAL A 256 -6.20 18.99 -17.45
C VAL A 256 -6.75 19.81 -18.61
N GLU A 257 -8.07 19.98 -18.74
CA GLU A 257 -8.68 20.86 -19.74
C GLU A 257 -8.26 22.32 -19.54
N ALA A 258 -8.20 22.80 -18.30
CA ALA A 258 -7.74 24.16 -18.00
C ALA A 258 -6.27 24.37 -18.41
N MET A 259 -5.40 23.34 -18.26
CA MET A 259 -4.02 23.40 -18.73
C MET A 259 -3.88 23.67 -20.23
N ALA A 260 -4.84 23.24 -21.04
CA ALA A 260 -4.82 23.46 -22.49
C ALA A 260 -5.09 24.92 -22.89
N LYS A 261 -5.68 25.75 -22.02
CA LYS A 261 -6.00 27.16 -22.30
C LYS A 261 -4.75 28.04 -22.19
N VAL A 262 -4.65 29.04 -23.08
CA VAL A 262 -3.47 29.91 -23.17
C VAL A 262 -3.35 30.89 -21.99
N ASP A 263 -4.48 31.29 -21.38
CA ASP A 263 -4.56 32.27 -20.29
C ASP A 263 -4.64 31.62 -18.88
N ASN A 264 -4.11 30.45 -18.70
CA ASN A 264 -4.24 29.73 -17.43
C ASN A 264 -3.22 30.19 -16.39
N ASN A 265 -3.68 30.35 -15.13
CA ASN A 265 -2.81 30.54 -13.97
C ASN A 265 -2.12 29.21 -13.62
N HIS A 266 -0.96 28.97 -14.20
CA HIS A 266 -0.19 27.72 -14.02
C HIS A 266 0.09 27.41 -12.55
N LYS A 267 0.26 28.41 -11.70
CA LYS A 267 0.51 28.23 -10.26
C LYS A 267 -0.70 27.63 -9.54
N GLU A 268 -1.88 28.13 -9.84
CA GLU A 268 -3.13 27.64 -9.24
C GLU A 268 -3.44 26.23 -9.72
N THR A 269 -3.25 25.97 -11.01
CA THR A 269 -3.42 24.65 -11.61
C THR A 269 -2.47 23.61 -11.00
N LEU A 270 -1.21 24.00 -10.75
CA LEU A 270 -0.24 23.13 -10.09
C LEU A 270 -0.66 22.81 -8.65
N GLN A 271 -1.11 23.80 -7.89
CA GLN A 271 -1.62 23.59 -6.53
C GLN A 271 -2.82 22.64 -6.53
N GLN A 272 -3.71 22.77 -7.50
CA GLN A 272 -4.87 21.89 -7.63
C GLN A 272 -4.46 20.45 -7.95
N LEU A 273 -3.51 20.24 -8.87
CA LEU A 273 -2.96 18.91 -9.15
C LEU A 273 -2.27 18.30 -7.94
N GLN A 274 -1.46 19.07 -7.20
CA GLN A 274 -0.82 18.60 -5.98
C GLN A 274 -1.84 18.16 -4.93
N LYS A 275 -2.94 18.92 -4.78
CA LYS A 275 -4.03 18.55 -3.88
C LYS A 275 -4.68 17.23 -4.29
N LEU A 276 -4.99 17.05 -5.58
CA LEU A 276 -5.59 15.83 -6.11
C LEU A 276 -4.65 14.63 -5.97
N SER A 277 -3.36 14.77 -6.29
CA SER A 277 -2.35 13.73 -6.09
C SER A 277 -2.24 13.34 -4.62
N SER A 278 -2.28 14.32 -3.70
CA SER A 278 -2.25 14.04 -2.26
C SER A 278 -3.50 13.27 -1.79
N GLN A 279 -4.68 13.59 -2.32
CA GLN A 279 -5.90 12.85 -2.00
C GLN A 279 -5.86 11.41 -2.51
N ILE A 280 -5.37 11.20 -3.74
CA ILE A 280 -5.20 9.86 -4.32
C ILE A 280 -4.18 9.06 -3.50
N ALA A 281 -3.04 9.65 -3.16
CA ALA A 281 -2.00 9.01 -2.36
C ALA A 281 -2.50 8.61 -0.96
N LEU A 282 -3.37 9.42 -0.35
CA LEU A 282 -3.98 9.10 0.93
C LEU A 282 -4.94 7.91 0.81
N LEU A 283 -5.77 7.86 -0.22
CA LEU A 283 -6.65 6.72 -0.49
C LEU A 283 -5.85 5.44 -0.72
N ASP A 284 -4.75 5.52 -1.49
CA ASP A 284 -3.88 4.38 -1.76
C ASP A 284 -3.21 3.89 -0.47
N THR A 285 -2.60 4.77 0.30
CA THR A 285 -1.93 4.43 1.56
C THR A 285 -2.89 3.75 2.54
N ASN A 286 -4.11 4.28 2.70
CA ASN A 286 -5.09 3.74 3.63
C ASN A 286 -5.68 2.38 3.19
N SER A 287 -5.64 2.07 1.90
CA SER A 287 -6.25 0.85 1.35
C SER A 287 -5.26 -0.21 0.88
N ALA A 288 -3.98 0.14 0.67
CA ALA A 288 -2.95 -0.73 0.09
C ALA A 288 -2.81 -2.07 0.82
N PHE A 289 -2.78 -2.04 2.16
CA PHE A 289 -2.71 -3.25 2.97
C PHE A 289 -3.92 -4.16 2.72
N ARG A 290 -5.13 -3.62 2.73
CA ARG A 290 -6.36 -4.39 2.53
C ARG A 290 -6.45 -4.99 1.13
N PHE A 291 -6.08 -4.27 0.08
CA PHE A 291 -6.03 -4.82 -1.28
C PHE A 291 -5.00 -5.93 -1.42
N SER A 292 -3.82 -5.74 -0.82
CA SER A 292 -2.76 -6.77 -0.82
C SER A 292 -3.19 -8.03 -0.09
N ALA A 293 -3.75 -7.88 1.12
CA ALA A 293 -4.27 -8.98 1.92
C ALA A 293 -5.39 -9.73 1.20
N THR A 294 -6.33 -9.00 0.57
CA THR A 294 -7.43 -9.60 -0.19
C THR A 294 -6.92 -10.50 -1.31
N ARG A 295 -5.93 -10.07 -2.09
CA ARG A 295 -5.33 -10.92 -3.14
C ARG A 295 -4.71 -12.20 -2.58
N ALA A 296 -4.09 -12.13 -1.41
CA ALA A 296 -3.51 -13.30 -0.76
C ALA A 296 -4.60 -14.28 -0.28
N TYR A 297 -5.63 -13.76 0.40
CA TYR A 297 -6.73 -14.58 0.91
C TYR A 297 -7.61 -15.15 -0.21
N GLU A 298 -7.86 -14.42 -1.27
CA GLU A 298 -8.55 -14.92 -2.46
C GLU A 298 -7.85 -16.17 -3.05
N ARG A 299 -6.53 -16.10 -3.20
CA ARG A 299 -5.74 -17.25 -3.64
C ARG A 299 -5.88 -18.44 -2.69
N LEU A 300 -5.80 -18.20 -1.38
CA LEU A 300 -5.98 -19.25 -0.38
C LEU A 300 -7.38 -19.89 -0.46
N VAL A 301 -8.45 -19.09 -0.66
CA VAL A 301 -9.81 -19.62 -0.86
C VAL A 301 -9.86 -20.55 -2.07
N HIS A 302 -9.30 -20.12 -3.21
CA HIS A 302 -9.29 -20.95 -4.42
C HIS A 302 -8.45 -22.21 -4.22
N ASP A 303 -7.26 -22.11 -3.63
CA ASP A 303 -6.40 -23.26 -3.36
C ASP A 303 -7.09 -24.28 -2.46
N ARG A 304 -7.71 -23.83 -1.36
CA ARG A 304 -8.43 -24.69 -0.42
C ARG A 304 -9.65 -25.35 -1.06
N THR A 305 -10.39 -24.60 -1.87
CA THR A 305 -11.56 -25.13 -2.60
C THR A 305 -11.12 -26.17 -3.64
N ASN A 306 -10.08 -25.91 -4.39
CA ASN A 306 -9.57 -26.88 -5.39
C ASN A 306 -9.04 -28.17 -4.73
N ILE A 307 -8.40 -28.07 -3.56
CA ILE A 307 -7.88 -29.22 -2.82
C ILE A 307 -9.02 -30.14 -2.30
N LEU A 308 -10.25 -29.64 -2.13
CA LEU A 308 -11.39 -30.47 -1.76
C LEU A 308 -11.69 -31.54 -2.81
N ARG A 309 -11.31 -31.31 -4.08
CA ARG A 309 -11.56 -32.21 -5.22
C ARG A 309 -13.03 -32.64 -5.26
N GLU A 310 -13.91 -31.66 -5.39
CA GLU A 310 -15.33 -31.89 -5.33
C GLU A 310 -15.85 -32.73 -6.51
N GLY A 311 -16.70 -33.69 -6.21
CA GLY A 311 -17.53 -34.42 -7.16
C GLY A 311 -19.00 -34.10 -6.95
N ARG A 312 -19.80 -34.11 -8.02
CA ARG A 312 -21.24 -33.84 -7.89
C ARG A 312 -21.95 -34.94 -7.10
N VAL A 313 -22.83 -34.52 -6.21
CA VAL A 313 -23.78 -35.36 -5.50
C VAL A 313 -25.20 -34.94 -5.90
N LEU A 314 -25.99 -35.89 -6.49
CA LEU A 314 -27.41 -35.69 -6.82
C LEU A 314 -27.73 -34.35 -7.53
N GLY A 315 -26.85 -33.89 -8.40
CA GLY A 315 -27.01 -32.62 -9.14
C GLY A 315 -26.92 -31.35 -8.32
N ARG A 316 -26.51 -31.40 -7.05
CA ARG A 316 -26.33 -30.22 -6.19
C ARG A 316 -25.22 -29.33 -6.68
N GLN A 317 -25.31 -28.04 -6.34
CA GLN A 317 -24.27 -27.06 -6.58
C GLN A 317 -23.04 -27.41 -5.77
N LEU A 318 -21.85 -27.30 -6.36
CA LEU A 318 -20.57 -27.48 -5.67
C LEU A 318 -20.15 -26.21 -4.91
N PHE A 319 -19.27 -26.35 -3.95
CA PHE A 319 -18.65 -25.21 -3.25
C PHE A 319 -17.86 -24.33 -4.23
N VAL A 320 -17.09 -24.92 -5.16
CA VAL A 320 -16.39 -24.16 -6.21
C VAL A 320 -17.33 -23.34 -7.07
N GLU A 321 -18.50 -23.89 -7.43
CA GLU A 321 -19.50 -23.16 -8.20
C GLU A 321 -20.15 -22.03 -7.38
N PHE A 322 -20.34 -22.25 -6.09
CA PHE A 322 -20.81 -21.19 -5.17
C PHE A 322 -19.79 -20.05 -5.10
N MET A 323 -18.51 -20.36 -4.91
CA MET A 323 -17.45 -19.36 -4.85
C MET A 323 -17.36 -18.56 -6.15
N THR A 324 -17.35 -19.23 -7.31
CA THR A 324 -17.31 -18.58 -8.62
C THR A 324 -18.52 -17.64 -8.85
N ARG A 325 -19.68 -17.97 -8.32
CA ARG A 325 -20.91 -17.17 -8.52
C ARG A 325 -21.08 -16.03 -7.52
N ARG A 326 -20.55 -16.14 -6.32
CA ARG A 326 -20.80 -15.21 -5.20
C ARG A 326 -19.58 -14.48 -4.72
N PHE A 327 -18.46 -15.17 -4.57
CA PHE A 327 -17.22 -14.61 -4.04
C PHE A 327 -16.40 -13.92 -5.14
N ASP A 328 -16.19 -14.56 -6.29
CA ASP A 328 -15.33 -14.00 -7.35
C ASP A 328 -15.83 -12.65 -7.89
N PRO A 329 -17.14 -12.37 -8.07
CA PRO A 329 -17.59 -11.05 -8.47
C PRO A 329 -17.22 -9.95 -7.47
N ALA A 330 -17.26 -10.26 -6.17
CA ALA A 330 -16.84 -9.33 -5.12
C ALA A 330 -15.32 -9.05 -5.20
N MET A 331 -14.52 -10.09 -5.42
CA MET A 331 -13.07 -9.95 -5.59
C MET A 331 -12.71 -9.15 -6.83
N ARG A 332 -13.39 -9.39 -7.96
CA ARG A 332 -13.23 -8.55 -9.17
C ARG A 332 -13.55 -7.09 -8.91
N THR A 333 -14.54 -6.78 -8.09
CA THR A 333 -14.85 -5.40 -7.69
C THR A 333 -13.69 -4.79 -6.89
N CYS A 334 -13.07 -5.54 -5.98
CA CYS A 334 -11.91 -5.09 -5.22
C CYS A 334 -10.70 -4.84 -6.15
N HIS A 335 -10.42 -5.74 -7.09
CA HIS A 335 -9.35 -5.56 -8.07
C HIS A 335 -9.57 -4.34 -8.95
N ALA A 336 -10.79 -4.17 -9.48
CA ALA A 336 -11.15 -3.02 -10.32
C ALA A 336 -11.01 -1.68 -9.57
N ALA A 337 -11.36 -1.63 -8.29
CA ALA A 337 -11.16 -0.43 -7.47
C ALA A 337 -9.68 -0.09 -7.27
N HIS A 338 -8.85 -1.10 -7.00
CA HIS A 338 -7.41 -0.89 -6.89
C HIS A 338 -6.78 -0.42 -8.21
N GLU A 339 -7.15 -1.04 -9.33
CA GLU A 339 -6.70 -0.61 -10.66
C GLU A 339 -7.18 0.81 -11.01
N ALA A 340 -8.41 1.16 -10.66
CA ALA A 340 -8.94 2.51 -10.87
C ALA A 340 -8.16 3.55 -10.06
N LEU A 341 -7.76 3.23 -8.82
CA LEU A 341 -6.95 4.09 -7.97
C LEU A 341 -5.55 4.28 -8.55
N GLN A 342 -4.88 3.21 -9.00
CA GLN A 342 -3.59 3.29 -9.67
C GLN A 342 -3.66 4.13 -10.96
N ASN A 343 -4.68 3.90 -11.79
CA ASN A 343 -4.89 4.67 -13.01
C ASN A 343 -5.13 6.17 -12.74
N ALA A 344 -5.80 6.52 -11.64
CA ALA A 344 -6.00 7.90 -11.23
C ALA A 344 -4.67 8.54 -10.78
N SER A 345 -3.83 7.82 -10.04
CA SER A 345 -2.49 8.25 -9.65
C SER A 345 -1.64 8.53 -10.88
N ASP A 346 -1.53 7.57 -11.80
CA ASP A 346 -0.75 7.70 -13.03
C ASP A 346 -1.17 8.91 -13.87
N ARG A 347 -2.47 9.19 -13.94
CA ARG A 347 -2.98 10.34 -14.69
C ARG A 347 -2.66 11.66 -14.00
N ALA A 348 -2.75 11.72 -12.67
CA ALA A 348 -2.40 12.90 -11.90
C ALA A 348 -0.89 13.21 -12.02
N ASP A 349 -0.05 12.21 -11.92
CA ASP A 349 1.41 12.34 -12.05
C ASP A 349 1.80 12.81 -13.45
N LYS A 350 1.24 12.21 -14.51
CA LYS A 350 1.46 12.63 -15.90
C LYS A 350 1.01 14.07 -16.13
N ALA A 351 -0.12 14.49 -15.56
CA ALA A 351 -0.60 15.86 -15.67
C ALA A 351 0.35 16.84 -14.95
N ALA A 352 0.85 16.49 -13.78
CA ALA A 352 1.81 17.29 -13.02
C ALA A 352 3.14 17.44 -13.77
N ASP A 353 3.65 16.38 -14.37
CA ASP A 353 4.88 16.40 -15.19
C ASP A 353 4.74 17.28 -16.43
N LEU A 354 3.63 17.17 -17.13
CA LEU A 354 3.34 18.03 -18.29
C LEU A 354 3.27 19.50 -17.90
N LEU A 355 2.61 19.82 -16.78
CA LEU A 355 2.51 21.20 -16.30
C LEU A 355 3.88 21.73 -15.84
N SER A 356 4.64 20.95 -15.12
CA SER A 356 6.00 21.31 -14.68
C SER A 356 6.91 21.62 -15.86
N THR A 357 6.85 20.79 -16.89
CA THR A 357 7.59 21.00 -18.14
C THR A 357 7.17 22.32 -18.82
N ARG A 358 5.87 22.58 -18.91
CA ARG A 358 5.35 23.81 -19.51
C ARG A 358 5.75 25.06 -18.74
N VAL A 359 5.68 25.01 -17.41
CA VAL A 359 6.13 26.12 -16.53
C VAL A 359 7.63 26.36 -16.73
N SER A 360 8.44 25.33 -16.81
CA SER A 360 9.88 25.42 -17.05
C SER A 360 10.20 26.07 -18.38
N VAL A 361 9.51 25.69 -19.47
CA VAL A 361 9.66 26.28 -20.80
C VAL A 361 9.25 27.76 -20.77
N THR A 362 8.10 28.09 -20.19
CA THR A 362 7.63 29.49 -20.12
C THR A 362 8.59 30.37 -19.33
N THR A 363 9.13 29.85 -18.22
CA THR A 363 10.12 30.56 -17.41
C THR A 363 11.42 30.77 -18.18
N ALA A 364 11.88 29.76 -18.93
CA ALA A 364 13.06 29.89 -19.79
C ALA A 364 12.88 30.94 -20.89
N GLU A 365 11.68 31.00 -21.52
CA GLU A 365 11.34 32.02 -22.52
C GLU A 365 11.32 33.42 -21.90
N GLN A 366 10.72 33.60 -20.74
CA GLN A 366 10.70 34.86 -20.00
C GLN A 366 12.12 35.31 -19.63
N ASN A 367 12.95 34.42 -19.13
CA ASN A 367 14.35 34.72 -18.82
C ASN A 367 15.12 35.13 -20.07
N ARG A 368 14.90 34.44 -21.20
CA ARG A 368 15.52 34.80 -22.49
C ARG A 368 15.11 36.19 -22.95
N ALA A 369 13.82 36.51 -22.83
CA ALA A 369 13.31 37.83 -23.16
C ALA A 369 13.87 38.93 -22.25
N LEU A 370 14.06 38.65 -20.96
CA LEU A 370 14.71 39.55 -20.01
C LEU A 370 16.18 39.78 -20.36
N LEU A 371 16.92 38.74 -20.69
CA LEU A 371 18.32 38.82 -21.11
C LEU A 371 18.46 39.68 -22.37
N HIS A 372 17.61 39.47 -23.38
CA HIS A 372 17.60 40.33 -24.58
C HIS A 372 17.29 41.81 -24.28
N LYS A 373 16.40 42.09 -23.31
CA LYS A 373 16.17 43.49 -22.88
C LYS A 373 17.35 44.07 -22.16
N MET A 374 18.09 43.26 -21.34
CA MET A 374 19.28 43.68 -20.66
C MET A 374 20.41 43.97 -21.66
N ASP A 375 20.63 43.09 -22.66
CA ASP A 375 21.61 43.32 -23.72
C ASP A 375 21.37 44.59 -24.47
N ARG A 376 20.12 44.87 -24.86
CA ARG A 376 19.75 46.17 -25.53
C ARG A 376 20.02 47.38 -24.64
N ARG A 377 19.75 47.27 -23.34
CA ARG A 377 20.07 48.37 -22.39
C ARG A 377 21.56 48.59 -22.25
N ALA A 378 22.32 47.48 -22.15
CA ALA A 378 23.79 47.52 -22.09
C ALA A 378 24.40 48.17 -23.35
N GLU A 379 23.86 47.80 -24.54
CA GLU A 379 24.28 48.41 -25.82
C GLU A 379 23.96 49.90 -25.89
N GLN A 380 22.77 50.32 -25.45
CA GLN A 380 22.39 51.74 -25.36
C GLN A 380 23.30 52.51 -24.38
N GLN A 381 23.59 51.93 -23.23
CA GLN A 381 24.48 52.53 -22.23
C GLN A 381 25.90 52.65 -22.75
N ALA A 382 26.43 51.67 -23.49
CA ALA A 382 27.74 51.72 -24.12
C ALA A 382 27.79 52.86 -25.17
N ARG A 383 26.76 53.01 -26.02
CA ARG A 383 26.67 54.12 -27.00
C ARG A 383 26.61 55.50 -26.33
N LEU A 384 25.81 55.65 -25.26
CA LEU A 384 25.79 56.88 -24.48
C LEU A 384 27.15 57.20 -23.87
N GLN A 385 27.82 56.22 -23.33
CA GLN A 385 29.17 56.38 -22.77
C GLN A 385 30.20 56.81 -23.83
N GLU A 386 30.14 56.23 -25.02
CA GLU A 386 30.99 56.59 -26.17
C GLU A 386 30.73 58.04 -26.61
N THR A 387 29.49 58.50 -26.64
CA THR A 387 29.11 59.88 -26.94
C THR A 387 29.62 60.85 -25.87
N VAL A 388 29.47 60.55 -24.59
CA VAL A 388 29.97 61.36 -23.46
C VAL A 388 31.51 61.42 -23.48
N GLU A 389 32.17 60.31 -23.80
CA GLU A 389 33.62 60.23 -23.95
C GLU A 389 34.14 61.15 -25.09
N GLY A 390 33.46 61.13 -26.25
CA GLY A 390 33.74 62.01 -27.37
C GLY A 390 33.64 63.49 -27.01
N ILE A 391 32.56 63.90 -26.34
CA ILE A 391 32.35 65.28 -25.89
C ILE A 391 33.42 65.67 -24.86
N SER A 392 33.78 64.75 -23.95
CA SER A 392 34.79 64.97 -22.92
C SER A 392 36.17 65.23 -23.55
N VAL A 393 36.55 64.48 -24.59
CA VAL A 393 37.83 64.70 -25.33
C VAL A 393 37.85 66.10 -25.92
N VAL A 394 36.78 66.59 -26.56
CA VAL A 394 36.69 67.93 -27.12
C VAL A 394 36.82 68.99 -26.01
N ALA A 395 36.06 68.86 -24.92
CA ALA A 395 36.09 69.81 -23.81
C ALA A 395 37.46 69.89 -23.15
N ILE A 396 38.10 68.75 -22.81
CA ILE A 396 39.38 68.64 -22.21
C ILE A 396 40.45 69.21 -23.15
N SER A 397 40.39 68.93 -24.46
CA SER A 397 41.28 69.45 -25.46
C SER A 397 41.19 70.99 -25.56
N TYR A 398 40.04 71.54 -25.53
CA TYR A 398 39.78 72.96 -25.53
C TYR A 398 40.42 73.66 -24.33
N TYR A 399 40.19 73.16 -23.13
CA TYR A 399 40.77 73.71 -21.92
C TYR A 399 42.30 73.50 -21.88
N ALA A 400 42.86 72.41 -22.33
CA ALA A 400 44.24 72.11 -22.42
C ALA A 400 44.97 73.06 -23.39
N VAL A 401 44.40 73.31 -24.60
CA VAL A 401 44.92 74.27 -25.57
C VAL A 401 44.88 75.70 -25.01
N SER A 402 43.80 76.11 -24.34
CA SER A 402 43.69 77.38 -23.67
C SER A 402 44.76 77.59 -22.63
N LEU A 403 44.96 76.63 -21.74
CA LEU A 403 46.03 76.67 -20.67
C LEU A 403 47.41 76.73 -21.28
N LEU A 404 47.74 75.91 -22.28
CA LEU A 404 49.03 75.92 -22.95
C LEU A 404 49.27 77.22 -23.70
N THR A 405 48.23 77.82 -24.32
CA THR A 405 48.33 79.11 -24.96
C THR A 405 48.68 80.24 -23.95
N TYR A 406 48.08 80.20 -22.73
CA TYR A 406 48.40 81.12 -21.67
C TYR A 406 49.81 80.90 -21.14
N LEU A 407 50.25 79.63 -20.94
CA LEU A 407 51.58 79.29 -20.45
C LEU A 407 52.67 79.70 -21.43
N LEU A 408 52.47 79.56 -22.72
CA LEU A 408 53.40 79.88 -23.80
C LEU A 408 53.32 81.35 -24.29
N ALA A 409 52.35 82.13 -23.75
CA ALA A 409 52.20 83.54 -24.08
C ALA A 409 53.51 84.40 -23.96
N PRO A 410 54.45 84.16 -22.99
CA PRO A 410 55.69 84.90 -22.96
C PRO A 410 56.62 84.60 -24.15
N LEU A 411 56.54 83.39 -24.76
CA LEU A 411 57.37 83.00 -25.90
C LEU A 411 56.97 83.76 -27.18
N THR A 412 55.77 84.29 -27.32
CA THR A 412 55.32 85.11 -28.48
C THR A 412 56.02 86.49 -28.55
N LYS A 413 56.76 86.88 -27.46
CA LYS A 413 57.61 88.09 -27.44
C LYS A 413 58.98 87.90 -28.07
N VAL A 414 59.40 86.61 -28.19
CA VAL A 414 60.73 86.21 -28.69
C VAL A 414 60.59 85.70 -30.15
N LEU A 415 59.51 85.13 -30.52
CA LEU A 415 59.23 84.61 -31.85
C LEU A 415 58.18 85.51 -32.57
N PRO A 416 58.32 85.77 -33.84
CA PRO A 416 57.37 86.65 -34.60
C PRO A 416 56.10 85.90 -34.98
N MET A 417 55.40 85.42 -33.98
CA MET A 417 54.13 84.62 -34.15
C MET A 417 52.98 85.28 -33.38
N SER A 418 51.80 85.35 -34.00
CA SER A 418 50.62 85.83 -33.31
C SER A 418 50.09 84.76 -32.31
N LYS A 419 49.41 85.14 -31.19
CA LYS A 419 48.79 84.26 -30.25
C LYS A 419 47.81 83.28 -30.90
N THR A 420 47.14 83.68 -31.95
CA THR A 420 46.23 82.87 -32.75
C THR A 420 46.90 81.77 -33.57
N MET A 421 48.10 82.03 -34.09
CA MET A 421 48.92 81.04 -34.77
C MET A 421 49.45 79.99 -33.83
N LEU A 422 49.87 80.41 -32.62
CA LEU A 422 50.31 79.52 -31.59
C LEU A 422 49.19 78.59 -31.11
N ALA A 423 48.01 79.14 -30.85
CA ALA A 423 46.77 78.32 -30.49
C ALA A 423 46.43 77.33 -31.57
N ALA A 424 46.39 77.78 -32.86
CA ALA A 424 46.07 76.88 -33.97
C ALA A 424 47.05 75.72 -34.12
N GLY A 425 48.38 75.98 -33.92
CA GLY A 425 49.38 74.94 -33.98
C GLY A 425 49.30 73.92 -32.85
N LEU A 426 48.76 74.31 -31.69
CA LEU A 426 48.60 73.43 -30.51
C LEU A 426 47.37 72.54 -30.56
N VAL A 427 46.35 72.86 -31.32
CA VAL A 427 45.05 72.10 -31.35
C VAL A 427 45.29 70.66 -31.69
N LEU A 428 45.94 70.34 -32.78
CA LEU A 428 46.09 68.95 -33.26
C LEU A 428 46.95 68.08 -32.37
N PRO A 429 48.21 68.56 -31.86
CA PRO A 429 49.01 67.79 -30.95
C PRO A 429 48.30 67.53 -29.61
N VAL A 430 47.63 68.55 -29.06
CA VAL A 430 46.92 68.43 -27.78
C VAL A 430 45.71 67.52 -27.91
N ALA A 431 44.87 67.68 -28.96
CA ALA A 431 43.74 66.79 -29.17
C ALA A 431 44.18 65.34 -29.37
N GLY A 432 45.24 65.09 -30.12
CA GLY A 432 45.82 63.76 -30.30
C GLY A 432 46.35 63.17 -28.99
N PHE A 433 47.05 63.99 -28.15
CA PHE A 433 47.51 63.51 -26.85
C PHE A 433 46.42 63.23 -25.89
N VAL A 434 45.41 64.05 -25.80
CA VAL A 434 44.17 63.79 -24.98
C VAL A 434 43.47 62.53 -25.44
N TRP A 435 43.28 62.34 -26.73
CA TRP A 435 42.62 61.16 -27.30
C TRP A 435 43.42 59.88 -26.98
N ILE A 436 44.78 59.89 -27.18
CA ILE A 436 45.64 58.73 -26.85
C ILE A 436 45.58 58.41 -25.35
N SER A 437 45.64 59.47 -24.51
CA SER A 437 45.63 59.33 -23.04
C SER A 437 44.32 58.73 -22.53
N MET A 438 43.20 59.21 -23.06
CA MET A 438 41.86 58.67 -22.76
C MET A 438 41.72 57.23 -23.25
N HIS A 439 42.19 56.92 -24.45
CA HIS A 439 42.16 55.56 -24.99
C HIS A 439 43.00 54.59 -24.16
N ARG A 440 44.19 54.95 -23.74
CA ARG A 440 45.06 54.14 -22.84
C ARG A 440 44.46 53.97 -21.44
N LEU A 441 43.77 54.98 -20.93
CA LEU A 441 43.11 54.90 -19.63
C LEU A 441 41.93 53.91 -19.70
N LYS A 442 41.18 53.94 -20.78
CA LYS A 442 40.10 53.01 -21.05
C LYS A 442 40.56 51.56 -21.13
N GLU A 443 41.64 51.28 -21.86
CA GLU A 443 42.25 49.96 -21.95
C GLU A 443 42.73 49.43 -20.56
N LYS A 444 43.30 50.28 -19.74
CA LYS A 444 43.73 49.92 -18.38
C LYS A 444 42.56 49.61 -17.46
N LEU A 445 41.43 50.34 -17.56
CA LEU A 445 40.22 50.12 -16.76
C LEU A 445 39.52 48.84 -17.19
N ILE A 446 39.47 48.54 -18.47
CA ILE A 446 38.87 47.29 -18.99
C ILE A 446 39.68 46.08 -18.56
N ARG A 447 41.01 46.12 -18.63
CA ARG A 447 41.89 45.06 -18.17
C ARG A 447 41.73 44.77 -16.66
N LYS A 448 41.56 45.80 -15.84
CA LYS A 448 41.37 45.65 -14.39
C LYS A 448 40.01 45.09 -14.04
N GLY A 449 38.98 45.37 -14.82
CA GLY A 449 37.63 44.81 -14.68
C GLY A 449 37.54 43.30 -15.03
N THR A 450 38.35 42.85 -16.02
CA THR A 450 38.41 41.42 -16.41
C THR A 450 39.19 40.56 -15.41
N ASP A 451 40.17 41.11 -14.70
CA ASP A 451 40.89 40.35 -13.66
C ASP A 451 40.03 40.10 -12.40
N ILE A 452 39.19 41.06 -11.99
CA ILE A 452 38.29 40.92 -10.84
C ILE A 452 37.19 39.89 -11.15
N SER A 453 36.72 39.78 -12.38
CA SER A 453 35.72 38.79 -12.81
C SER A 453 36.28 37.37 -12.90
N ARG A 454 37.57 37.17 -13.05
CA ARG A 454 38.21 35.85 -13.07
C ARG A 454 38.50 35.28 -11.69
N ASP A 455 38.73 36.13 -10.69
CA ASP A 455 38.99 35.68 -9.32
C ASP A 455 37.70 35.28 -8.59
N GLY A 456 36.55 35.90 -8.90
CA GLY A 456 35.26 35.54 -8.31
C GLY A 456 34.67 34.22 -8.84
N GLN A 457 35.26 33.59 -9.87
CA GLN A 457 34.77 32.35 -10.47
C GLN A 457 35.53 31.09 -9.99
N LYS A 458 36.51 31.26 -9.08
CA LYS A 458 37.29 30.16 -8.51
C LYS A 458 36.79 29.68 -7.13
N ASP A 459 35.83 30.37 -6.52
CA ASP A 459 35.32 30.06 -5.18
C ASP A 459 33.83 29.57 -5.17
N HIS A 460 33.36 28.94 -6.24
CA HIS A 460 32.05 28.25 -6.23
C HIS A 460 32.16 26.85 -6.84
#